data_4c49514c9bf5fec0d39892f3892841fc
#
_entry.id   4c49514c9bf5fec0d39892f3892841fc
#
_cell.length_a   1.000
_cell.length_b   1.000
_cell.length_c   1.000
_cell.angle_alpha   90.00
_cell.angle_beta   90.00
_cell.angle_gamma   90.00
#
_symmetry.space_group_name_H-M   'P 1'
#
loop_
_entity.id
_entity.type
_entity.pdbx_description
1 polymer ?
#
loop_
_entity_poly.entity_id
_entity_poly.type
_entity_poly.pdbx_seq_one_letter_code
_entity_poly.pdbx_strand_id
1 'polypeptide(L)'
;MCNDKRMPGIVPKCEPDLNKGIFISVEGGDGSGKSTQLANIKDYLEARGVDSLFIREPGGTSIGEKIRDILLDPANAEMCAMTEAMLYAASRAQIVSEVIKPA
;
A
#
# COMPACT_ATOMS: atom_id res chain seq x y z
N MET A 1 10.45 11.88 -18.11
CA MET A 1 10.89 10.85 -19.08
C MET A 1 12.40 10.73 -18.99
N CYS A 2 12.90 9.62 -18.44
CA CYS A 2 14.33 9.31 -18.50
C CYS A 2 14.64 8.75 -19.89
N ASN A 3 15.30 9.54 -20.72
CA ASN A 3 15.78 9.09 -22.02
C ASN A 3 17.23 8.60 -21.81
N ASP A 4 17.39 7.32 -21.41
CA ASP A 4 18.71 6.75 -21.17
C ASP A 4 19.14 5.84 -22.33
N LYS A 5 20.14 6.30 -23.06
CA LYS A 5 20.84 5.56 -24.11
C LYS A 5 22.08 4.81 -23.55
N ARG A 6 22.00 4.17 -22.38
CA ARG A 6 23.13 3.46 -21.79
C ARG A 6 22.99 1.94 -21.89
N MET A 7 24.14 1.29 -21.98
CA MET A 7 24.38 -0.13 -22.25
C MET A 7 23.53 -1.11 -21.40
N PRO A 8 23.20 -2.29 -21.94
CA PRO A 8 22.48 -3.31 -21.17
C PRO A 8 23.34 -3.80 -19.98
N GLY A 9 22.84 -3.55 -18.78
CA GLY A 9 23.48 -4.02 -17.53
C GLY A 9 23.63 -2.97 -16.42
N ILE A 10 23.34 -1.70 -16.67
CA ILE A 10 23.40 -0.67 -15.63
C ILE A 10 21.97 -0.34 -15.21
N VAL A 11 21.61 -0.73 -13.99
CA VAL A 11 20.38 -0.26 -13.35
C VAL A 11 20.48 1.26 -13.22
N PRO A 12 19.61 2.05 -13.83
CA PRO A 12 19.65 3.50 -13.67
C PRO A 12 19.44 3.82 -12.19
N LYS A 13 20.38 4.54 -11.58
CA LYS A 13 20.14 5.23 -10.31
C LYS A 13 19.12 6.33 -10.63
N CYS A 14 17.83 6.03 -10.53
CA CYS A 14 16.84 7.07 -10.35
C CYS A 14 17.13 7.70 -8.98
N GLU A 15 17.77 8.84 -8.97
CA GLU A 15 17.75 9.68 -7.78
C GLU A 15 16.29 10.07 -7.55
N PRO A 16 15.74 9.79 -6.37
CA PRO A 16 14.35 10.16 -6.09
C PRO A 16 14.23 11.67 -6.25
N ASP A 17 13.30 12.10 -7.07
CA ASP A 17 12.90 13.50 -7.09
C ASP A 17 12.24 13.77 -5.73
N LEU A 18 12.96 14.44 -4.84
CA LEU A 18 12.54 14.75 -3.48
C LEU A 18 11.29 15.64 -3.42
N ASN A 19 10.84 16.16 -4.56
CA ASN A 19 9.58 16.89 -4.68
C ASN A 19 8.38 15.99 -4.99
N LYS A 20 8.60 14.66 -5.16
CA LYS A 20 7.55 13.67 -5.34
C LYS A 20 7.52 12.74 -4.15
N GLY A 21 6.31 12.48 -3.64
CA GLY A 21 6.10 11.50 -2.58
C GLY A 21 6.65 10.12 -2.98
N ILE A 22 7.16 9.38 -2.01
CA ILE A 22 7.61 8.00 -2.21
C ILE A 22 6.51 7.07 -1.73
N PHE A 23 6.08 6.16 -2.59
CA PHE A 23 5.14 5.10 -2.24
C PHE A 23 5.90 3.79 -2.01
N ILE A 24 5.68 3.18 -0.85
CA ILE A 24 6.31 1.91 -0.47
C ILE A 24 5.20 0.91 -0.12
N SER A 25 5.23 -0.27 -0.73
CA SER A 25 4.36 -1.40 -0.40
C SER A 25 5.14 -2.43 0.43
N VAL A 26 4.53 -2.89 1.52
CA VAL A 26 5.07 -3.95 2.38
C VAL A 26 4.13 -5.15 2.30
N GLU A 27 4.64 -6.23 1.76
CA GLU A 27 3.90 -7.46 1.47
C GLU A 27 4.42 -8.62 2.31
N GLY A 28 3.56 -9.58 2.59
CA GLY A 28 3.94 -10.81 3.31
C GLY A 28 2.72 -11.52 3.89
N GLY A 29 2.84 -12.82 4.14
CA GLY A 29 1.81 -13.63 4.78
C GLY A 29 1.57 -13.26 6.25
N ASP A 30 0.53 -13.83 6.84
CA ASP A 30 0.22 -13.64 8.25
C ASP A 30 1.35 -14.18 9.13
N GLY A 31 1.70 -13.44 10.19
CA GLY A 31 2.79 -13.81 11.09
C GLY A 31 4.21 -13.59 10.53
N SER A 32 4.38 -12.97 9.35
CA SER A 32 5.70 -12.70 8.75
C SER A 32 6.46 -11.54 9.40
N GLY A 33 5.86 -10.82 10.35
CA GLY A 33 6.47 -9.69 11.03
C GLY A 33 6.22 -8.32 10.38
N LYS A 34 5.29 -8.21 9.43
CA LYS A 34 4.93 -6.93 8.76
C LYS A 34 4.62 -5.82 9.76
N SER A 35 3.72 -6.06 10.71
CA SER A 35 3.30 -5.05 11.68
C SER A 35 4.46 -4.57 12.56
N THR A 36 5.34 -5.47 12.97
CA THR A 36 6.53 -5.15 13.77
C THR A 36 7.49 -4.28 12.97
N GLN A 37 7.75 -4.63 11.71
CA GLN A 37 8.64 -3.85 10.84
C GLN A 37 8.06 -2.48 10.50
N LEU A 38 6.75 -2.40 10.24
CA LEU A 38 6.09 -1.12 9.99
C LEU A 38 6.15 -0.19 11.20
N ALA A 39 6.01 -0.71 12.41
CA ALA A 39 6.19 0.07 13.63
C ALA A 39 7.62 0.63 13.74
N ASN A 40 8.63 -0.20 13.51
CA ASN A 40 10.03 0.22 13.51
C ASN A 40 10.33 1.28 12.44
N ILE A 41 9.78 1.12 11.24
CA ILE A 41 9.92 2.09 10.15
C ILE A 41 9.26 3.42 10.52
N LYS A 42 8.08 3.36 11.12
CA LYS A 42 7.37 4.54 11.59
C LYS A 42 8.21 5.33 12.59
N ASP A 43 8.68 4.68 13.64
CA ASP A 43 9.51 5.29 14.66
C ASP A 43 10.79 5.90 14.07
N TYR A 44 11.40 5.20 13.11
CA TYR A 44 12.60 5.67 12.41
C TYR A 44 12.35 6.94 11.60
N LEU A 45 11.23 7.03 10.88
CA LEU A 45 10.86 8.19 10.06
C LEU A 45 10.46 9.38 10.94
N GLU A 46 9.67 9.15 11.99
CA GLU A 46 9.26 10.18 12.94
C GLU A 46 10.48 10.81 13.65
N ALA A 47 11.44 10.00 14.07
CA ALA A 47 12.69 10.49 14.68
C ALA A 47 13.52 11.38 13.75
N ARG A 48 13.29 11.32 12.45
CA ARG A 48 13.95 12.14 11.41
C ARG A 48 13.11 13.28 10.88
N GLY A 49 11.91 13.47 11.42
CA GLY A 49 10.98 14.51 10.99
C GLY A 49 10.46 14.29 9.56
N VAL A 50 10.46 13.05 9.07
CA VAL A 50 9.90 12.69 7.76
C VAL A 50 8.40 12.52 7.91
N ASP A 51 7.63 13.34 7.20
CA ASP A 51 6.19 13.19 7.13
C ASP A 51 5.84 11.92 6.35
N SER A 52 5.03 11.06 6.97
CA SER A 52 4.73 9.74 6.40
C SER A 52 3.32 9.29 6.76
N LEU A 53 2.63 8.72 5.77
CA LEU A 53 1.28 8.19 5.90
C LEU A 53 1.32 6.67 5.85
N PHE A 54 0.83 6.02 6.92
CA PHE A 54 0.73 4.57 7.01
C PHE A 54 -0.72 4.14 6.76
N ILE A 55 -0.89 3.33 5.74
CA ILE A 55 -2.19 2.78 5.35
C ILE A 55 -2.13 1.27 5.29
N ARG A 56 -3.29 0.61 5.33
CA ARG A 56 -3.42 -0.83 5.14
C ARG A 56 -4.49 -1.14 4.11
N GLU A 57 -4.30 -2.22 3.37
CA GLU A 57 -5.28 -2.74 2.43
C GLU A 57 -5.60 -4.23 2.73
N PRO A 58 -6.85 -4.64 2.58
CA PRO A 58 -8.04 -3.82 2.32
C PRO A 58 -8.40 -2.94 3.52
N GLY A 59 -8.96 -1.75 3.28
CA GLY A 59 -9.35 -0.80 4.32
C GLY A 59 -8.81 0.61 4.10
N GLY A 60 -8.55 1.32 5.19
CA GLY A 60 -7.92 2.65 5.17
C GLY A 60 -8.84 3.82 4.83
N THR A 61 -10.09 3.57 4.49
CA THR A 61 -11.15 4.56 4.29
C THR A 61 -12.46 4.06 4.88
N SER A 62 -13.44 4.93 5.12
CA SER A 62 -14.73 4.51 5.67
C SER A 62 -15.42 3.44 4.82
N ILE A 63 -15.36 3.58 3.49
CA ILE A 63 -15.90 2.58 2.56
C ILE A 63 -15.00 1.34 2.53
N GLY A 64 -13.70 1.52 2.50
CA GLY A 64 -12.73 0.43 2.50
C GLY A 64 -12.82 -0.47 3.73
N GLU A 65 -13.07 0.09 4.92
CA GLU A 65 -13.27 -0.69 6.15
C GLU A 65 -14.54 -1.56 6.08
N LYS A 66 -15.63 -1.05 5.52
CA LYS A 66 -16.85 -1.85 5.30
C LYS A 66 -16.63 -3.00 4.32
N ILE A 67 -15.84 -2.77 3.28
CA ILE A 67 -15.45 -3.82 2.34
C ILE A 67 -14.55 -4.85 3.05
N ARG A 68 -13.63 -4.41 3.89
CA ARG A 68 -12.79 -5.28 4.71
C ARG A 68 -13.62 -6.16 5.63
N ASP A 69 -14.64 -5.60 6.28
CA ASP A 69 -15.54 -6.36 7.16
C ASP A 69 -16.22 -7.50 6.40
N ILE A 70 -16.68 -7.24 5.17
CA ILE A 70 -17.27 -8.28 4.31
C ILE A 70 -16.24 -9.36 3.95
N LEU A 71 -15.03 -8.95 3.58
CA LEU A 71 -13.96 -9.87 3.16
C LEU A 71 -13.47 -10.78 4.29
N LEU A 72 -13.47 -10.29 5.52
CA LEU A 72 -12.93 -11.00 6.69
C LEU A 72 -14.01 -11.68 7.53
N ASP A 73 -15.27 -11.50 7.22
CA ASP A 73 -16.37 -12.14 7.95
C ASP A 73 -16.44 -13.64 7.63
N PRO A 74 -16.22 -14.54 8.61
CA PRO A 74 -16.33 -15.97 8.40
C PRO A 74 -17.73 -16.43 7.98
N ALA A 75 -18.76 -15.62 8.25
CA ALA A 75 -20.13 -15.92 7.83
C ALA A 75 -20.30 -15.86 6.30
N ASN A 76 -19.39 -15.21 5.58
CA ASN A 76 -19.41 -15.11 4.12
C ASN A 76 -18.60 -16.22 3.42
N ALA A 77 -18.61 -17.43 3.95
CA ALA A 77 -17.85 -18.58 3.43
C ALA A 77 -18.26 -18.99 2.00
N GLU A 78 -19.46 -18.61 1.55
CA GLU A 78 -19.96 -18.85 0.18
C GLU A 78 -19.44 -17.84 -0.84
N MET A 79 -18.65 -16.86 -0.42
CA MET A 79 -18.11 -15.84 -1.33
C MET A 79 -17.25 -16.50 -2.43
N CYS A 80 -17.64 -16.30 -3.69
CA CYS A 80 -16.85 -16.82 -4.80
C CYS A 80 -15.59 -15.97 -5.02
N ALA A 81 -14.56 -16.60 -5.59
CA ALA A 81 -13.26 -15.95 -5.82
C ALA A 81 -13.35 -14.65 -6.65
N MET A 82 -14.29 -14.58 -7.60
CA MET A 82 -14.48 -13.36 -8.39
C MET A 82 -15.04 -12.22 -7.55
N THR A 83 -16.01 -12.50 -6.68
CA THR A 83 -16.56 -11.50 -5.74
C THR A 83 -15.47 -10.98 -4.81
N GLU A 84 -14.67 -11.89 -4.25
CA GLU A 84 -13.53 -11.54 -3.39
C GLU A 84 -12.56 -10.62 -4.13
N ALA A 85 -12.13 -10.99 -5.34
CA ALA A 85 -11.22 -10.18 -6.16
C ALA A 85 -11.79 -8.78 -6.47
N MET A 86 -13.08 -8.68 -6.78
CA MET A 86 -13.73 -7.40 -7.04
C MET A 86 -13.83 -6.52 -5.79
N LEU A 87 -14.05 -7.10 -4.63
CA LEU A 87 -14.07 -6.38 -3.36
C LEU A 87 -12.66 -5.83 -3.01
N TYR A 88 -11.61 -6.60 -3.21
CA TYR A 88 -10.24 -6.09 -3.07
C TYR A 88 -9.97 -4.93 -4.03
N ALA A 89 -10.36 -5.06 -5.29
CA ALA A 89 -10.21 -4.00 -6.28
C ALA A 89 -11.00 -2.74 -5.91
N ALA A 90 -12.23 -2.89 -5.41
CA ALA A 90 -13.07 -1.78 -4.96
C ALA A 90 -12.45 -1.04 -3.77
N SER A 91 -11.95 -1.78 -2.77
CA SER A 91 -11.24 -1.19 -1.63
C SER A 91 -9.99 -0.42 -2.08
N ARG A 92 -9.21 -0.98 -3.00
CA ARG A 92 -8.04 -0.31 -3.60
C ARG A 92 -8.44 0.95 -4.37
N ALA A 93 -9.46 0.91 -5.19
CA ALA A 93 -9.92 2.07 -5.94
C ALA A 93 -10.30 3.24 -5.01
N GLN A 94 -10.96 2.93 -3.90
CA GLN A 94 -11.35 3.92 -2.91
C GLN A 94 -10.15 4.56 -2.22
N ILE A 95 -9.22 3.76 -1.69
CA ILE A 95 -8.06 4.30 -0.95
C ILE A 95 -7.11 5.07 -1.87
N VAL A 96 -6.95 4.64 -3.12
CA VAL A 96 -6.14 5.37 -4.12
C VAL A 96 -6.74 6.75 -4.38
N SER A 97 -8.06 6.84 -4.55
CA SER A 97 -8.73 8.09 -4.86
C SER A 97 -8.78 9.05 -3.67
N GLU A 98 -9.05 8.52 -2.48
CA GLU A 98 -9.34 9.33 -1.29
C GLU A 98 -8.08 9.69 -0.49
N VAL A 99 -7.08 8.82 -0.50
CA VAL A 99 -5.91 8.93 0.39
C VAL A 99 -4.60 9.04 -0.37
N ILE A 100 -4.30 8.08 -1.27
CA ILE A 100 -2.97 7.98 -1.88
C ILE A 100 -2.70 9.10 -2.88
N LYS A 101 -3.67 9.42 -3.75
CA LYS A 101 -3.49 10.49 -4.74
C LYS A 101 -3.40 11.89 -4.14
N PRO A 102 -4.15 12.22 -3.06
CA PRO A 102 -4.01 13.51 -2.40
C PRO A 102 -2.73 13.68 -1.57
N ALA A 103 -2.15 12.58 -1.09
CA ALA A 103 -0.93 12.58 -0.29
C ALA A 103 0.31 12.78 -1.16
#